data_4b8c50a0ea9c80f25f55ab851dd555d0
#
_entry.id   4b8c50a0ea9c80f25f55ab851dd555d0
#
_cell.length_a   1.000
_cell.length_b   1.000
_cell.length_c   1.000
_cell.angle_alpha   90.00
_cell.angle_beta   90.00
_cell.angle_gamma   90.00
#
_symmetry.space_group_name_H-M   'P 1'
#
loop_
_entity.id
_entity.type
_entity.pdbx_description
1 polymer ?
#
loop_
_entity_poly.entity_id
_entity_poly.type
_entity_poly.pdbx_seq_one_letter_code
_entity_poly.pdbx_strand_id
1 'polypeptide(L)'
;DREGRRITRLYSADHGDIPFVGQQVVLATGSYFSQGLIAEPDRIYEPVFDLDVSYLKDREQWYRHNVFEVQPYQSFGVKTNTDFRGMYRGEPLDNLYVAGAVLEGYNAMKEGCGAGVSILSALYVAERILSK
;
A
#
# COMPACT_ATOMS: atom_id res chain seq x y z
N ASP A 1 -1.61 -1.52 17.13
CA ASP A 1 -0.54 -2.01 18.04
C ASP A 1 0.31 -3.06 17.34
N ARG A 2 1.56 -3.11 17.72
CA ARG A 2 2.53 -4.00 17.10
C ARG A 2 3.51 -4.56 18.15
N GLU A 3 3.81 -5.83 18.05
CA GLU A 3 4.89 -6.49 18.79
C GLU A 3 5.98 -6.92 17.82
N GLY A 4 7.14 -6.27 17.89
CA GLY A 4 8.20 -6.50 16.92
C GLY A 4 7.73 -6.19 15.49
N ARG A 5 7.68 -7.22 14.65
CA ARG A 5 7.26 -7.14 13.24
C ARG A 5 5.83 -7.65 13.00
N ARG A 6 5.08 -7.92 14.05
CA ARG A 6 3.72 -8.47 13.97
C ARG A 6 2.69 -7.45 14.43
N ILE A 7 1.67 -7.22 13.62
CA ILE A 7 0.48 -6.44 13.99
C ILE A 7 -0.36 -7.29 14.95
N THR A 8 -0.69 -6.74 16.11
CA THR A 8 -1.46 -7.44 17.16
C THR A 8 -2.86 -6.93 17.30
N ARG A 9 -3.09 -5.63 17.12
CA ARG A 9 -4.41 -5.00 17.27
C ARG A 9 -4.56 -3.86 16.25
N LEU A 10 -5.77 -3.73 15.74
CA LEU A 10 -6.18 -2.61 14.90
C LEU A 10 -7.33 -1.87 15.58
N TYR A 11 -7.33 -0.56 15.47
CA TYR A 11 -8.38 0.30 15.98
C TYR A 11 -9.00 1.10 14.83
N SER A 12 -10.30 1.36 14.95
CA SER A 12 -11.03 2.21 14.02
C SER A 12 -11.72 3.33 14.80
N ALA A 13 -11.74 4.52 14.25
CA ALA A 13 -12.42 5.68 14.85
C ALA A 13 -13.91 5.40 15.15
N ASP A 14 -14.56 4.58 14.33
CA ASP A 14 -15.97 4.24 14.48
C ASP A 14 -16.27 3.22 15.61
N HIS A 15 -15.21 2.56 16.10
CA HIS A 15 -15.34 1.51 17.14
C HIS A 15 -14.68 1.89 18.47
N GLY A 16 -14.23 3.13 18.63
CA GLY A 16 -13.60 3.64 19.84
C GLY A 16 -12.38 2.80 20.26
N ASP A 17 -12.33 2.40 21.51
CA ASP A 17 -11.22 1.65 22.10
C ASP A 17 -11.32 0.13 21.92
N ILE A 18 -12.29 -0.37 21.15
CA ILE A 18 -12.45 -1.80 20.90
C ILE A 18 -11.52 -2.24 19.76
N PRO A 19 -10.53 -3.10 20.05
CA PRO A 19 -9.59 -3.54 19.02
C PRO A 19 -10.17 -4.67 18.15
N PHE A 20 -9.79 -4.64 16.88
CA PHE A 20 -9.88 -5.81 16.01
C PHE A 20 -8.61 -6.64 16.17
N VAL A 21 -8.77 -7.93 16.39
CA VAL A 21 -7.67 -8.89 16.54
C VAL A 21 -7.78 -9.94 15.44
N GLY A 22 -6.71 -10.15 14.71
CA GLY A 22 -6.65 -11.13 13.63
C GLY A 22 -5.27 -11.76 13.51
N GLN A 23 -5.22 -12.96 12.93
CA GLN A 23 -3.94 -13.62 12.67
C GLN A 23 -3.19 -12.97 11.50
N GLN A 24 -3.91 -12.51 10.50
CA GLN A 24 -3.39 -11.86 9.31
C GLN A 24 -4.14 -10.55 9.07
N VAL A 25 -3.46 -9.59 8.49
CA VAL A 25 -3.97 -8.27 8.14
C VAL A 25 -3.73 -8.03 6.65
N VAL A 26 -4.71 -7.47 5.96
CA VAL A 26 -4.57 -7.07 4.57
C VAL A 26 -4.83 -5.57 4.46
N LEU A 27 -3.86 -4.83 3.94
CA LEU A 27 -3.99 -3.42 3.59
C LEU A 27 -4.47 -3.31 2.14
N ALA A 28 -5.67 -2.81 1.95
CA ALA A 28 -6.29 -2.61 0.64
C ALA A 28 -6.97 -1.23 0.55
N THR A 29 -6.28 -0.20 1.03
CA THR A 29 -6.80 1.16 1.23
C THR A 29 -6.85 2.00 -0.03
N GLY A 30 -6.36 1.47 -1.15
CA GLY A 30 -6.33 2.19 -2.40
C GLY A 30 -5.19 3.22 -2.48
N SER A 31 -5.28 4.11 -3.45
CA SER A 31 -4.28 5.11 -3.77
C SER A 31 -4.63 6.48 -3.14
N TYR A 32 -4.26 7.58 -3.81
CA TYR A 32 -4.45 8.96 -3.29
C TYR A 32 -5.91 9.34 -3.07
N PHE A 33 -6.81 8.95 -3.96
CA PHE A 33 -8.23 9.34 -3.87
C PHE A 33 -8.94 8.74 -2.65
N SER A 34 -8.55 7.55 -2.26
CA SER A 34 -9.08 6.88 -1.07
C SER A 34 -8.23 7.08 0.18
N GLN A 35 -7.22 7.96 0.10
CA GLN A 35 -6.30 8.28 1.18
C GLN A 35 -5.44 7.09 1.64
N GLY A 36 -5.27 6.08 0.79
CA GLY A 36 -4.31 5.00 1.02
C GLY A 36 -2.87 5.45 0.92
N LEU A 37 -2.63 6.51 0.14
CA LEU A 37 -1.37 7.26 0.07
C LEU A 37 -1.66 8.74 0.28
N ILE A 38 -0.83 9.41 1.05
CA ILE A 38 -0.92 10.85 1.29
C ILE A 38 0.34 11.52 0.75
N ALA A 39 0.13 12.55 -0.09
CA ALA A 39 1.21 13.38 -0.64
C ALA A 39 1.32 14.67 0.14
N GLU A 40 2.48 14.93 0.71
CA GLU A 40 2.91 16.20 1.30
C GLU A 40 3.93 16.89 0.38
N PRO A 41 4.32 18.14 0.64
CA PRO A 41 5.25 18.85 -0.24
C PRO A 41 6.58 18.16 -0.50
N ASP A 42 7.06 17.36 0.44
CA ASP A 42 8.39 16.73 0.43
C ASP A 42 8.38 15.20 0.55
N ARG A 43 7.20 14.59 0.76
CA ARG A 43 7.08 13.14 0.91
C ARG A 43 5.74 12.58 0.49
N ILE A 44 5.73 11.27 0.24
CA ILE A 44 4.51 10.46 0.09
C ILE A 44 4.59 9.33 1.11
N TYR A 45 3.51 9.11 1.85
CA TYR A 45 3.48 8.12 2.91
C TYR A 45 2.16 7.34 2.97
N GLU A 46 2.22 6.18 3.57
CA GLU A 46 1.07 5.33 3.87
C GLU A 46 0.65 5.59 5.33
N PRO A 47 -0.60 6.06 5.57
CA PRO A 47 -0.97 6.66 6.86
C PRO A 47 -1.33 5.67 7.97
N VAL A 48 -1.61 4.39 7.65
CA VAL A 48 -2.10 3.43 8.65
C VAL A 48 -0.97 2.75 9.42
N PHE A 49 0.04 2.25 8.72
CA PHE A 49 1.16 1.49 9.29
C PHE A 49 2.51 2.16 9.11
N ASP A 50 2.57 3.27 8.41
CA ASP A 50 3.81 3.96 8.03
C ASP A 50 4.77 3.03 7.24
N LEU A 51 4.21 2.29 6.29
CA LEU A 51 4.97 1.39 5.44
C LEU A 51 5.92 2.14 4.51
N ASP A 52 6.95 1.45 4.07
CA ASP A 52 7.88 2.00 3.07
C ASP A 52 7.14 2.26 1.75
N VAL A 53 7.25 3.47 1.23
CA VAL A 53 6.63 3.89 -0.02
C VAL A 53 7.70 4.16 -1.06
N SER A 54 7.49 3.66 -2.26
CA SER A 54 8.32 3.96 -3.43
C SER A 54 7.88 5.29 -4.02
N TYR A 55 8.74 6.30 -3.96
CA TYR A 55 8.53 7.60 -4.61
C TYR A 55 9.88 8.29 -4.86
N LEU A 56 9.87 9.28 -5.74
CA LEU A 56 11.06 10.09 -6.02
C LEU A 56 11.19 11.21 -4.99
N LYS A 57 12.40 11.44 -4.46
CA LYS A 57 12.65 12.47 -3.43
C LYS A 57 12.41 13.88 -3.94
N ASP A 58 12.78 14.13 -5.21
CA ASP A 58 12.59 15.43 -5.84
C ASP A 58 11.16 15.57 -6.33
N ARG A 59 10.41 16.49 -5.74
CA ARG A 59 9.02 16.76 -6.08
C ARG A 59 8.81 17.13 -7.55
N GLU A 60 9.77 17.84 -8.16
CA GLU A 60 9.71 18.21 -9.59
C GLU A 60 9.65 16.99 -10.52
N GLN A 61 10.10 15.84 -10.05
CA GLN A 61 10.07 14.59 -10.77
C GLN A 61 8.77 13.79 -10.59
N TRP A 62 7.84 14.25 -9.75
CA TRP A 62 6.57 13.54 -9.52
C TRP A 62 5.59 13.70 -10.68
N TYR A 63 5.73 14.75 -11.46
CA TYR A 63 4.81 15.10 -12.55
C TYR A 63 5.55 15.53 -13.84
N ARG A 64 4.79 15.54 -14.93
CA ARG A 64 5.21 16.11 -16.21
C ARG A 64 4.29 17.28 -16.55
N HIS A 65 4.84 18.33 -17.13
CA HIS A 65 4.07 19.53 -17.48
C HIS A 65 3.00 19.26 -18.53
N ASN A 66 3.26 18.33 -19.45
CA ASN A 66 2.26 17.87 -20.39
C ASN A 66 1.37 16.83 -19.71
N VAL A 67 0.10 17.16 -19.53
CA VAL A 67 -0.88 16.30 -18.84
C VAL A 67 -1.18 14.99 -19.56
N PHE A 68 -0.88 14.92 -20.86
CA PHE A 68 -1.05 13.71 -21.65
C PHE A 68 0.13 12.72 -21.54
N GLU A 69 1.25 13.14 -20.96
CA GLU A 69 2.36 12.25 -20.68
C GLU A 69 2.05 11.36 -19.45
N VAL A 70 2.77 10.23 -19.37
CA VAL A 70 2.70 9.36 -18.19
C VAL A 70 3.25 10.11 -16.98
N GLN A 71 2.43 10.23 -15.96
CA GLN A 71 2.77 10.94 -14.73
C GLN A 71 3.47 10.00 -13.74
N PRO A 72 4.71 10.29 -13.32
CA PRO A 72 5.46 9.38 -12.43
C PRO A 72 4.75 9.07 -11.11
N TYR A 73 4.03 10.03 -10.51
CA TYR A 73 3.34 9.83 -9.23
C TYR A 73 2.30 8.70 -9.27
N GLN A 74 1.77 8.37 -10.45
CA GLN A 74 0.77 7.31 -10.61
C GLN A 74 1.33 5.91 -10.35
N SER A 75 2.65 5.74 -10.43
CA SER A 75 3.33 4.46 -10.16
C SER A 75 3.87 4.36 -8.74
N PHE A 76 3.76 5.40 -7.93
CA PHE A 76 4.20 5.37 -6.55
C PHE A 76 3.24 4.54 -5.71
N GLY A 77 3.77 3.83 -4.73
CA GLY A 77 2.97 2.99 -3.87
C GLY A 77 3.79 2.30 -2.78
N VAL A 78 3.11 1.49 -2.01
CA VAL A 78 3.71 0.74 -0.91
C VAL A 78 4.63 -0.35 -1.45
N LYS A 79 5.83 -0.42 -0.88
CA LYS A 79 6.79 -1.49 -1.17
C LYS A 79 6.38 -2.79 -0.50
N THR A 80 6.52 -3.87 -1.24
CA THR A 80 6.25 -5.23 -0.74
C THR A 80 7.39 -6.18 -1.11
N ASN A 81 7.46 -7.32 -0.40
CA ASN A 81 8.29 -8.43 -0.83
C ASN A 81 7.57 -9.31 -1.86
N THR A 82 8.18 -10.43 -2.25
CA THR A 82 7.61 -11.38 -3.22
C THR A 82 6.32 -12.06 -2.76
N ASP A 83 6.04 -12.08 -1.47
CA ASP A 83 4.79 -12.59 -0.88
C ASP A 83 3.72 -11.51 -0.68
N PHE A 84 3.95 -10.31 -1.17
CA PHE A 84 3.10 -9.12 -0.96
C PHE A 84 2.96 -8.70 0.50
N ARG A 85 3.96 -9.00 1.33
CA ARG A 85 4.02 -8.45 2.68
C ARG A 85 4.52 -7.02 2.64
N GLY A 86 3.86 -6.15 3.40
CA GLY A 86 4.23 -4.75 3.49
C GLY A 86 5.60 -4.56 4.12
N MET A 87 6.43 -3.73 3.49
CA MET A 87 7.77 -3.40 3.99
C MET A 87 7.70 -2.27 5.00
N TYR A 88 8.40 -2.43 6.09
CA TYR A 88 8.56 -1.42 7.12
C TYR A 88 10.04 -1.30 7.50
N ARG A 89 10.63 -0.12 7.26
CA ARG A 89 12.05 0.14 7.48
C ARG A 89 12.97 -0.90 6.87
N GLY A 90 12.70 -1.23 5.61
CA GLY A 90 13.51 -2.14 4.81
C GLY A 90 13.27 -3.63 5.00
N GLU A 91 12.33 -4.02 5.88
CA GLU A 91 12.02 -5.43 6.15
C GLU A 91 10.51 -5.70 6.15
N PRO A 92 10.06 -6.90 5.74
CA PRO A 92 8.63 -7.22 5.70
C PRO A 92 8.04 -7.39 7.10
N LEU A 93 6.80 -6.97 7.29
CA LEU A 93 6.00 -7.31 8.47
C LEU A 93 5.50 -8.75 8.38
N ASP A 94 5.40 -9.42 9.53
CA ASP A 94 5.16 -10.88 9.55
C ASP A 94 3.76 -11.28 9.12
N ASN A 95 2.76 -10.44 9.40
CA ASN A 95 1.37 -10.76 9.16
C ASN A 95 0.58 -9.65 8.45
N LEU A 96 1.28 -8.73 7.78
CA LEU A 96 0.65 -7.68 7.00
C LEU A 96 0.90 -7.88 5.51
N TYR A 97 -0.16 -8.08 4.76
CA TYR A 97 -0.16 -8.17 3.31
C TYR A 97 -0.75 -6.91 2.68
N VAL A 98 -0.37 -6.62 1.46
CA VAL A 98 -0.81 -5.44 0.72
C VAL A 98 -1.43 -5.86 -0.61
N ALA A 99 -2.58 -5.30 -0.95
CA ALA A 99 -3.28 -5.61 -2.19
C ALA A 99 -3.91 -4.36 -2.81
N GLY A 100 -4.12 -4.38 -4.12
CA GLY A 100 -4.85 -3.35 -4.84
C GLY A 100 -4.03 -2.11 -5.19
N ALA A 101 -4.71 -0.99 -5.36
CA ALA A 101 -4.16 0.24 -5.93
C ALA A 101 -3.10 0.95 -5.05
N VAL A 102 -2.93 0.53 -3.81
CA VAL A 102 -1.88 1.05 -2.92
C VAL A 102 -0.48 0.47 -3.26
N LEU A 103 -0.41 -0.63 -4.01
CA LEU A 103 0.85 -1.25 -4.42
C LEU A 103 1.64 -0.36 -5.38
N GLU A 104 2.97 -0.39 -5.23
CA GLU A 104 3.86 0.28 -6.17
C GLU A 104 3.95 -0.44 -7.53
N GLY A 105 4.46 0.28 -8.53
CA GLY A 105 4.98 -0.31 -9.76
C GLY A 105 3.99 -0.51 -10.87
N TYR A 106 2.72 -0.10 -10.72
CA TYR A 106 1.79 -0.11 -11.85
C TYR A 106 1.06 1.22 -12.00
N ASN A 107 0.68 1.53 -13.23
CA ASN A 107 -0.06 2.73 -13.56
C ASN A 107 -1.40 2.35 -14.18
N ALA A 108 -2.46 2.38 -13.38
CA ALA A 108 -3.78 1.97 -13.80
C ALA A 108 -4.34 2.79 -14.98
N MET A 109 -3.99 4.06 -15.06
CA MET A 109 -4.45 4.93 -16.15
C MET A 109 -3.76 4.60 -17.49
N LYS A 110 -2.45 4.37 -17.45
CA LYS A 110 -1.68 4.01 -18.64
C LYS A 110 -1.99 2.59 -19.14
N GLU A 111 -2.07 1.65 -18.22
CA GLU A 111 -2.20 0.23 -18.51
C GLU A 111 -3.65 -0.23 -18.64
N GLY A 112 -4.60 0.59 -18.16
CA GLY A 112 -6.02 0.26 -18.19
C GLY A 112 -6.40 -0.96 -17.35
N CYS A 113 -5.57 -1.33 -16.36
CA CYS A 113 -5.66 -2.60 -15.65
C CYS A 113 -6.01 -2.50 -14.16
N GLY A 114 -6.52 -1.33 -13.70
CA GLY A 114 -6.78 -1.09 -12.28
C GLY A 114 -7.60 -2.18 -11.60
N ALA A 115 -8.72 -2.58 -12.20
CA ALA A 115 -9.54 -3.67 -11.69
C ALA A 115 -8.81 -5.04 -11.74
N GLY A 116 -8.08 -5.32 -12.81
CA GLY A 116 -7.29 -6.54 -12.97
C GLY A 116 -6.21 -6.69 -11.90
N VAL A 117 -5.44 -5.64 -11.63
CA VAL A 117 -4.43 -5.65 -10.57
C VAL A 117 -5.05 -5.83 -9.20
N SER A 118 -6.17 -5.17 -8.91
CA SER A 118 -6.89 -5.33 -7.64
C SER A 118 -7.35 -6.75 -7.41
N ILE A 119 -7.94 -7.39 -8.42
CA ILE A 119 -8.41 -8.78 -8.34
C ILE A 119 -7.23 -9.76 -8.21
N LEU A 120 -6.23 -9.66 -9.09
CA LEU A 120 -5.09 -10.58 -9.11
C LEU A 120 -4.24 -10.47 -7.84
N SER A 121 -3.98 -9.26 -7.35
CA SER A 121 -3.24 -9.08 -6.10
C SER A 121 -4.01 -9.62 -4.90
N ALA A 122 -5.32 -9.45 -4.85
CA ALA A 122 -6.17 -10.00 -3.81
C ALA A 122 -6.15 -11.54 -3.81
N LEU A 123 -6.27 -12.17 -4.98
CA LEU A 123 -6.16 -13.62 -5.12
C LEU A 123 -4.80 -14.15 -4.70
N TYR A 124 -3.73 -13.50 -5.13
CA TYR A 124 -2.37 -13.87 -4.75
C TYR A 124 -2.15 -13.80 -3.24
N VAL A 125 -2.58 -12.71 -2.61
CA VAL A 125 -2.50 -12.55 -1.15
C VAL A 125 -3.33 -13.62 -0.44
N ALA A 126 -4.54 -13.90 -0.89
CA ALA A 126 -5.39 -14.95 -0.32
C ALA A 126 -4.72 -16.32 -0.39
N GLU A 127 -4.12 -16.68 -1.51
CA GLU A 127 -3.35 -17.93 -1.65
C GLU A 127 -2.18 -17.99 -0.66
N ARG A 128 -1.43 -16.89 -0.50
CA ARG A 128 -0.30 -16.84 0.45
C ARG A 128 -0.75 -17.00 1.89
N ILE A 129 -1.87 -16.41 2.27
CA ILE A 129 -2.46 -16.56 3.61
C ILE A 129 -2.93 -17.99 3.85
N LEU A 130 -3.61 -18.59 2.87
CA LEU A 130 -4.20 -19.91 3.01
C LEU A 130 -3.21 -21.07 2.90
N SER A 131 -2.04 -20.86 2.29
CA SER A 131 -1.01 -21.87 2.12
C SER A 131 -0.13 -22.09 3.36
N LYS A 132 -0.41 -21.41 4.44
CA LYS A 132 0.36 -21.52 5.70
C LYS A 132 -0.25 -22.48 6.70
#